data_549418cf981d7cfce6e07e8187790580
#
_entry.id   549418cf981d7cfce6e07e8187790580
#
_cell.length_a   1.000
_cell.length_b   1.000
_cell.length_c   1.000
_cell.angle_alpha   90.00
_cell.angle_beta   90.00
_cell.angle_gamma   90.00
#
_symmetry.space_group_name_H-M   'P 1'
#
loop_
_entity.id
_entity.type
_entity.pdbx_description
1 polymer ?
#
loop_
_entity_poly.entity_id
_entity_poly.type
_entity_poly.pdbx_seq_one_letter_code
_entity_poly.pdbx_strand_id
1 'polypeptide(L)'
;GILQGQNFSMPAGYIQDDTARYLVSVGDELTTPEDIEGLLLFNVQGIGDVHLSDVADVFVADNSDSVYASINGNPGVMLTFSKQSNYPTATVSGNISDKFDELSGRYEGLTFTTMMDQGDYIYLIIGAIAESLGYGALFAVIILLLFLRDIKPTLITLLSIPVSIMFAIVLMYFSGVTLNMISLSGLAVAVGMLVDNSIVVIENTFRLRRMGVPAKKAAVAGAKQVSGAIASSTLTTVCVFAPIVFVQGITRELFTDMALTITYSLLASLVIALTLVPAMSSMMFRNEMKPEGKKFDAFKRGYMRLLSWNLKHKAVILLVAVVLLIFS
;
A
#
# COMPACT_ATOMS: atom_id res chain seq x y z
N GLY A 1 -17.58 40.15 10.39
CA GLY A 1 -16.67 41.22 10.70
C GLY A 1 -16.16 41.14 12.13
N ILE A 2 -16.71 41.93 13.09
CA ILE A 2 -16.17 42.09 14.44
C ILE A 2 -16.18 40.73 15.21
N LEU A 3 -17.29 40.03 15.22
CA LEU A 3 -17.42 38.69 15.84
C LEU A 3 -16.38 37.68 15.33
N GLN A 4 -16.18 37.62 14.01
CA GLN A 4 -15.21 36.70 13.42
C GLN A 4 -13.75 37.12 13.72
N GLY A 5 -13.49 38.40 13.94
CA GLY A 5 -12.18 38.92 14.23
C GLY A 5 -11.76 38.81 15.69
N GLN A 6 -12.71 38.59 16.61
CA GLN A 6 -12.47 38.45 18.04
C GLN A 6 -12.63 37.01 18.56
N ASN A 7 -13.34 36.14 17.83
CA ASN A 7 -13.47 34.74 18.16
C ASN A 7 -12.53 33.90 17.30
N PHE A 8 -11.27 33.78 17.72
CA PHE A 8 -10.28 32.93 17.04
C PHE A 8 -9.26 32.39 18.03
N SER A 9 -8.80 31.20 17.79
CA SER A 9 -7.66 30.60 18.46
C SER A 9 -6.66 30.12 17.43
N MET A 10 -5.45 30.67 17.44
CA MET A 10 -4.39 30.23 16.53
C MET A 10 -3.21 29.68 17.33
N PRO A 11 -2.65 28.54 16.91
CA PRO A 11 -1.42 28.02 17.48
C PRO A 11 -0.25 29.01 17.21
N ALA A 12 0.32 29.58 18.25
CA ALA A 12 1.43 30.51 18.14
C ALA A 12 2.82 29.84 18.24
N GLY A 13 2.85 28.55 18.55
CA GLY A 13 4.08 27.76 18.67
C GLY A 13 4.06 26.80 19.84
N TYR A 14 5.24 26.34 20.23
CA TYR A 14 5.39 25.40 21.34
C TYR A 14 6.40 25.94 22.34
N ILE A 15 6.09 25.79 23.62
CA ILE A 15 7.07 25.95 24.71
C ILE A 15 7.47 24.53 25.14
N GLN A 16 8.76 24.26 25.20
CA GLN A 16 9.30 23.00 25.66
C GLN A 16 9.94 23.20 27.04
N ASP A 17 9.49 22.43 28.01
CA ASP A 17 10.10 22.22 29.30
C ASP A 17 10.81 20.87 29.30
N ASP A 18 11.66 20.57 30.27
CA ASP A 18 12.49 19.36 30.34
C ASP A 18 11.69 18.04 30.27
N THR A 19 10.39 18.10 30.58
CA THR A 19 9.51 16.91 30.66
C THR A 19 8.33 16.90 29.69
N ALA A 20 7.95 18.07 29.11
CA ALA A 20 6.76 18.17 28.27
C ALA A 20 6.85 19.31 27.25
N ARG A 21 6.09 19.17 26.17
CA ARG A 21 5.94 20.18 25.12
C ARG A 21 4.51 20.68 25.13
N TYR A 22 4.37 21.99 25.41
CA TYR A 22 3.08 22.67 25.51
C TYR A 22 2.80 23.48 24.26
N LEU A 23 1.61 23.28 23.67
CA LEU A 23 1.12 24.14 22.58
C LEU A 23 0.69 25.49 23.17
N VAL A 24 1.22 26.58 22.63
CA VAL A 24 0.79 27.94 22.97
C VAL A 24 -0.17 28.39 21.87
N SER A 25 -1.38 28.77 22.28
CA SER A 25 -2.36 29.41 21.41
C SER A 25 -2.50 30.89 21.78
N VAL A 26 -2.75 31.71 20.78
CA VAL A 26 -3.05 33.12 20.90
C VAL A 26 -4.46 33.36 20.38
N GLY A 27 -5.24 34.12 21.15
CA GLY A 27 -6.64 34.40 20.87
C GLY A 27 -7.54 33.78 21.93
N ASP A 28 -8.72 34.35 22.08
CA ASP A 28 -9.76 33.85 22.97
C ASP A 28 -10.86 33.19 22.12
N GLU A 29 -11.22 31.98 22.49
CA GLU A 29 -12.36 31.29 21.93
C GLU A 29 -13.57 31.53 22.82
N LEU A 30 -14.54 32.26 22.30
CA LEU A 30 -15.78 32.58 23.03
C LEU A 30 -16.67 31.33 23.04
N THR A 31 -16.86 30.73 24.20
CA THR A 31 -17.51 29.43 24.34
C THR A 31 -18.89 29.51 24.98
N THR A 32 -19.19 30.63 25.68
CA THR A 32 -20.49 30.81 26.33
C THR A 32 -21.27 31.97 25.72
N PRO A 33 -22.61 31.99 25.82
CA PRO A 33 -23.42 33.15 25.41
C PRO A 33 -22.98 34.42 26.11
N GLU A 34 -22.64 34.35 27.40
CA GLU A 34 -22.21 35.47 28.22
C GLU A 34 -20.90 36.09 27.70
N ASP A 35 -19.94 35.26 27.23
CA ASP A 35 -18.70 35.75 26.63
C ASP A 35 -18.97 36.53 25.35
N ILE A 36 -19.95 36.06 24.56
CA ILE A 36 -20.38 36.71 23.31
C ILE A 36 -21.16 37.99 23.57
N GLU A 37 -22.03 38.02 24.58
CA GLU A 37 -22.76 39.20 25.01
C GLU A 37 -21.82 40.32 25.50
N GLY A 38 -20.74 39.95 26.20
CA GLY A 38 -19.73 40.87 26.71
C GLY A 38 -18.81 41.48 25.64
N LEU A 39 -18.93 41.08 24.38
CA LEU A 39 -18.10 41.60 23.29
C LEU A 39 -18.26 43.05 23.03
N LEU A 40 -17.14 43.82 23.11
CA LEU A 40 -17.12 45.23 22.75
C LEU A 40 -17.24 45.41 21.24
N LEU A 41 -18.29 46.07 20.78
CA LEU A 41 -18.51 46.32 19.36
C LEU A 41 -17.79 47.59 18.91
N PHE A 42 -18.02 48.71 19.64
CA PHE A 42 -17.41 50.01 19.37
C PHE A 42 -17.60 50.96 20.56
N ASN A 43 -16.79 51.99 20.58
CA ASN A 43 -16.95 53.08 21.55
C ASN A 43 -17.58 54.29 20.85
N VAL A 44 -18.63 54.84 21.45
CA VAL A 44 -19.35 56.00 20.92
C VAL A 44 -19.04 57.20 21.79
N GLN A 45 -18.56 58.27 21.20
CA GLN A 45 -18.20 59.50 21.88
C GLN A 45 -19.46 60.15 22.52
N GLY A 46 -19.51 60.20 23.84
CA GLY A 46 -20.63 60.71 24.64
C GLY A 46 -21.62 59.67 25.16
N ILE A 47 -21.53 58.42 24.75
CA ILE A 47 -22.35 57.30 25.25
C ILE A 47 -21.48 56.28 26.01
N GLY A 48 -20.23 56.07 25.54
CA GLY A 48 -19.32 55.10 26.13
C GLY A 48 -19.17 53.83 25.27
N ASP A 49 -18.74 52.75 25.93
CA ASP A 49 -18.57 51.43 25.29
C ASP A 49 -19.91 50.77 25.04
N VAL A 50 -20.09 50.31 23.81
CA VAL A 50 -21.29 49.56 23.37
C VAL A 50 -20.90 48.08 23.21
N HIS A 51 -21.54 47.22 23.98
CA HIS A 51 -21.36 45.78 23.94
C HIS A 51 -22.42 45.13 23.07
N LEU A 52 -22.25 43.85 22.72
CA LEU A 52 -23.22 43.12 21.92
C LEU A 52 -24.56 43.00 22.66
N SER A 53 -24.53 42.82 23.97
CA SER A 53 -25.73 42.81 24.84
C SER A 53 -26.58 44.07 24.77
N ASP A 54 -26.04 45.23 24.34
CA ASP A 54 -26.79 46.46 24.21
C ASP A 54 -27.63 46.53 22.93
N VAL A 55 -27.33 45.69 21.97
CA VAL A 55 -27.92 45.75 20.62
C VAL A 55 -28.52 44.42 20.13
N ALA A 56 -28.23 43.34 20.84
CA ALA A 56 -28.69 41.99 20.44
C ALA A 56 -28.82 41.05 21.64
N ASP A 57 -29.75 40.13 21.58
CA ASP A 57 -29.86 39.01 22.53
C ASP A 57 -29.10 37.81 21.97
N VAL A 58 -28.29 37.16 22.82
CA VAL A 58 -27.52 35.98 22.52
C VAL A 58 -28.14 34.77 23.19
N PHE A 59 -28.51 33.75 22.43
CA PHE A 59 -29.07 32.54 22.97
C PHE A 59 -28.55 31.30 22.22
N VAL A 60 -28.51 30.19 22.94
CA VAL A 60 -28.18 28.90 22.32
C VAL A 60 -29.38 28.42 21.51
N ALA A 61 -29.21 28.35 20.20
CA ALA A 61 -30.23 27.78 19.33
C ALA A 61 -30.01 26.28 19.18
N ASP A 62 -31.04 25.51 19.46
CA ASP A 62 -31.06 24.10 19.12
C ASP A 62 -31.29 23.95 17.60
N ASN A 63 -30.39 23.29 16.93
CA ASN A 63 -30.50 22.98 15.49
C ASN A 63 -30.91 21.51 15.25
N SER A 64 -31.45 20.83 16.26
CA SER A 64 -31.91 19.43 16.19
C SER A 64 -32.94 19.19 15.08
N ASP A 65 -33.71 20.20 14.72
CA ASP A 65 -34.66 20.15 13.60
C ASP A 65 -33.99 20.15 12.22
N SER A 66 -32.75 20.60 12.14
CA SER A 66 -32.01 20.66 10.86
C SER A 66 -31.01 19.53 10.68
N VAL A 67 -30.63 18.84 11.77
CA VAL A 67 -29.69 17.71 11.76
C VAL A 67 -30.32 16.53 12.48
N TYR A 68 -30.78 15.55 11.72
CA TYR A 68 -31.40 14.32 12.24
C TYR A 68 -30.53 13.12 11.94
N ALA A 69 -30.19 12.35 12.97
CA ALA A 69 -29.54 11.06 12.84
C ALA A 69 -30.42 9.98 13.47
N SER A 70 -30.65 8.90 12.74
CA SER A 70 -31.38 7.74 13.22
C SER A 70 -30.61 6.47 12.92
N ILE A 71 -30.52 5.58 13.91
CA ILE A 71 -29.84 4.29 13.80
C ILE A 71 -30.91 3.22 14.08
N ASN A 72 -31.23 2.40 13.10
CA ASN A 72 -32.28 1.35 13.19
C ASN A 72 -33.65 1.89 13.69
N GLY A 73 -34.02 3.11 13.29
CA GLY A 73 -35.28 3.76 13.68
C GLY A 73 -35.27 4.46 15.03
N ASN A 74 -34.18 4.41 15.78
CA ASN A 74 -34.01 5.13 17.04
C ASN A 74 -33.21 6.42 16.84
N PRO A 75 -33.49 7.50 17.57
CA PRO A 75 -32.66 8.70 17.55
C PRO A 75 -31.21 8.38 17.93
N GLY A 76 -30.26 8.95 17.22
CA GLY A 76 -28.83 8.70 17.44
C GLY A 76 -27.99 9.93 17.14
N VAL A 77 -26.71 9.84 17.50
CA VAL A 77 -25.71 10.87 17.21
C VAL A 77 -24.64 10.26 16.31
N MET A 78 -24.30 10.95 15.22
CA MET A 78 -23.21 10.55 14.36
C MET A 78 -21.90 11.21 14.84
N LEU A 79 -20.92 10.39 15.15
CA LEU A 79 -19.57 10.83 15.52
C LEU A 79 -18.62 10.54 14.36
N THR A 80 -17.90 11.56 13.93
CA THR A 80 -16.85 11.41 12.90
C THR A 80 -15.49 11.71 13.52
N PHE A 81 -14.59 10.76 13.42
CA PHE A 81 -13.23 10.88 13.94
C PHE A 81 -12.23 11.06 12.78
N SER A 82 -11.41 12.09 12.85
CA SER A 82 -10.32 12.34 11.92
C SER A 82 -8.99 12.22 12.63
N LYS A 83 -8.09 11.39 12.06
CA LYS A 83 -6.75 11.23 12.63
C LYS A 83 -5.80 12.35 12.18
N GLN A 84 -4.83 12.67 12.98
CA GLN A 84 -3.69 13.49 12.56
C GLN A 84 -2.77 12.65 11.63
N SER A 85 -2.10 13.34 10.69
CA SER A 85 -1.31 12.69 9.63
C SER A 85 -0.21 11.76 10.13
N ASN A 86 0.37 12.04 11.28
CA ASN A 86 1.52 11.31 11.87
C ASN A 86 1.13 10.05 12.67
N TYR A 87 -0.16 9.75 12.83
CA TYR A 87 -0.57 8.57 13.58
C TYR A 87 -1.06 7.46 12.63
N PRO A 88 -0.70 6.18 12.88
CA PRO A 88 -1.18 5.04 12.09
C PRO A 88 -2.71 4.88 12.23
N THR A 89 -3.41 4.78 11.11
CA THR A 89 -4.87 4.66 11.11
C THR A 89 -5.37 3.47 11.93
N ALA A 90 -4.75 2.31 11.78
CA ALA A 90 -5.14 1.09 12.49
C ALA A 90 -5.01 1.23 14.03
N THR A 91 -3.96 1.93 14.50
CA THR A 91 -3.76 2.17 15.94
C THR A 91 -4.82 3.12 16.49
N VAL A 92 -5.13 4.19 15.74
CA VAL A 92 -6.15 5.17 16.16
C VAL A 92 -7.53 4.52 16.20
N SER A 93 -7.87 3.76 15.17
CA SER A 93 -9.12 3.01 15.11
C SER A 93 -9.25 2.01 16.28
N GLY A 94 -8.22 1.22 16.57
CA GLY A 94 -8.21 0.31 17.70
C GLY A 94 -8.43 1.04 19.04
N ASN A 95 -7.72 2.16 19.28
CA ASN A 95 -7.89 2.95 20.50
C ASN A 95 -9.31 3.53 20.65
N ILE A 96 -9.97 3.91 19.54
CA ILE A 96 -11.36 4.38 19.54
C ILE A 96 -12.30 3.23 19.90
N SER A 97 -12.12 2.06 19.30
CA SER A 97 -12.91 0.86 19.59
C SER A 97 -12.81 0.47 21.06
N ASP A 98 -11.59 0.38 21.60
CA ASP A 98 -11.35 0.08 23.00
C ASP A 98 -12.05 1.09 23.93
N LYS A 99 -12.05 2.38 23.52
CA LYS A 99 -12.74 3.42 24.30
C LYS A 99 -14.25 3.33 24.22
N PHE A 100 -14.79 2.90 23.11
CA PHE A 100 -16.21 2.65 22.96
C PHE A 100 -16.67 1.49 23.83
N ASP A 101 -15.88 0.42 23.90
CA ASP A 101 -16.16 -0.73 24.77
C ASP A 101 -16.12 -0.33 26.25
N GLU A 102 -15.14 0.48 26.66
CA GLU A 102 -15.07 1.02 28.02
C GLU A 102 -16.30 1.87 28.35
N LEU A 103 -16.72 2.78 27.46
CA LEU A 103 -17.86 3.66 27.68
C LEU A 103 -19.18 2.89 27.71
N SER A 104 -19.36 1.90 26.81
CA SER A 104 -20.55 1.05 26.81
C SER A 104 -20.67 0.22 28.08
N GLY A 105 -19.54 -0.20 28.66
CA GLY A 105 -19.51 -0.90 29.94
C GLY A 105 -19.75 0.00 31.16
N ARG A 106 -19.46 1.30 31.02
CA ARG A 106 -19.64 2.29 32.12
C ARG A 106 -21.06 2.87 32.16
N TYR A 107 -21.70 3.03 31.01
CA TYR A 107 -23.02 3.68 30.88
C TYR A 107 -24.03 2.69 30.32
N GLU A 108 -24.97 2.24 31.17
CA GLU A 108 -26.05 1.36 30.77
C GLU A 108 -26.95 2.04 29.71
N GLY A 109 -27.20 1.36 28.60
CA GLY A 109 -28.02 1.88 27.49
C GLY A 109 -27.25 2.67 26.42
N LEU A 110 -25.95 2.94 26.61
CA LEU A 110 -25.11 3.54 25.56
C LEU A 110 -24.58 2.45 24.63
N THR A 111 -24.93 2.54 23.35
CA THR A 111 -24.45 1.63 22.31
C THR A 111 -23.77 2.38 21.19
N PHE A 112 -22.61 1.90 20.76
CA PHE A 112 -21.90 2.42 19.60
C PHE A 112 -22.07 1.47 18.42
N THR A 113 -22.40 2.03 17.27
CA THR A 113 -22.47 1.27 16.01
C THR A 113 -21.48 1.88 15.03
N THR A 114 -20.45 1.13 14.70
CA THR A 114 -19.46 1.54 13.70
C THR A 114 -20.08 1.43 12.31
N MET A 115 -20.19 2.55 11.62
CA MET A 115 -20.69 2.58 10.24
C MET A 115 -19.57 2.38 9.24
N MET A 116 -18.39 2.94 9.52
CA MET A 116 -17.23 2.84 8.65
C MET A 116 -15.95 2.97 9.48
N ASP A 117 -15.10 1.97 9.42
CA ASP A 117 -13.79 1.97 10.05
C ASP A 117 -12.68 1.71 9.02
N GLN A 118 -11.80 2.71 8.85
CA GLN A 118 -10.67 2.57 7.95
C GLN A 118 -9.60 1.59 8.48
N GLY A 119 -9.53 1.37 9.79
CA GLY A 119 -8.64 0.39 10.41
C GLY A 119 -8.99 -1.04 9.99
N ASP A 120 -10.27 -1.40 10.02
CA ASP A 120 -10.76 -2.70 9.59
C ASP A 120 -10.42 -2.99 8.12
N TYR A 121 -10.57 -1.98 7.25
CA TYR A 121 -10.17 -2.11 5.85
C TYR A 121 -8.66 -2.35 5.68
N ILE A 122 -7.82 -1.72 6.50
CA ILE A 122 -6.36 -1.95 6.47
C ILE A 122 -6.05 -3.39 6.86
N TYR A 123 -6.65 -3.92 7.93
CA TYR A 123 -6.47 -5.31 8.33
C TYR A 123 -6.97 -6.30 7.27
N LEU A 124 -8.12 -6.02 6.66
CA LEU A 124 -8.66 -6.82 5.56
C LEU A 124 -7.70 -6.86 4.36
N ILE A 125 -7.13 -5.72 3.97
CA ILE A 125 -6.18 -5.66 2.85
C ILE A 125 -4.87 -6.35 3.21
N ILE A 126 -4.34 -6.18 4.43
CA ILE A 126 -3.15 -6.89 4.90
C ILE A 126 -3.41 -8.41 4.86
N GLY A 127 -4.58 -8.85 5.30
CA GLY A 127 -5.00 -10.25 5.19
C GLY A 127 -5.01 -10.75 3.74
N ALA A 128 -5.62 -9.98 2.83
CA ALA A 128 -5.66 -10.30 1.40
C ALA A 128 -4.27 -10.35 0.75
N ILE A 129 -3.35 -9.45 1.16
CA ILE A 129 -1.96 -9.49 0.72
C ILE A 129 -1.26 -10.75 1.23
N ALA A 130 -1.43 -11.08 2.50
CA ALA A 130 -0.83 -12.29 3.09
C ALA A 130 -1.36 -13.57 2.42
N GLU A 131 -2.64 -13.62 2.13
CA GLU A 131 -3.28 -14.72 1.40
C GLU A 131 -2.75 -14.82 -0.04
N SER A 132 -2.69 -13.70 -0.77
CA SER A 132 -2.13 -13.62 -2.12
C SER A 132 -0.67 -14.04 -2.16
N LEU A 133 0.13 -13.63 -1.16
CA LEU A 133 1.50 -14.08 -0.96
C LEU A 133 1.57 -15.61 -0.73
N GLY A 134 0.69 -16.13 0.11
CA GLY A 134 0.61 -17.56 0.41
C GLY A 134 0.32 -18.38 -0.86
N TYR A 135 -0.72 -18.00 -1.61
CA TYR A 135 -1.05 -18.67 -2.87
C TYR A 135 0.02 -18.49 -3.93
N GLY A 136 0.55 -17.28 -4.11
CA GLY A 136 1.65 -17.00 -5.05
C GLY A 136 2.89 -17.83 -4.73
N ALA A 137 3.28 -17.90 -3.47
CA ALA A 137 4.39 -18.73 -3.01
C ALA A 137 4.12 -20.24 -3.23
N LEU A 138 2.91 -20.71 -2.92
CA LEU A 138 2.51 -22.10 -3.11
C LEU A 138 2.59 -22.49 -4.59
N PHE A 139 2.01 -21.68 -5.50
CA PHE A 139 2.08 -21.94 -6.94
C PHE A 139 3.51 -21.87 -7.47
N ALA A 140 4.31 -20.88 -7.02
CA ALA A 140 5.73 -20.79 -7.39
C ALA A 140 6.50 -22.04 -6.94
N VAL A 141 6.28 -22.54 -5.72
CA VAL A 141 6.88 -23.78 -5.21
C VAL A 141 6.50 -24.96 -6.08
N ILE A 142 5.20 -25.14 -6.38
CA ILE A 142 4.70 -26.26 -7.20
C ILE A 142 5.35 -26.21 -8.59
N ILE A 143 5.34 -25.05 -9.25
CA ILE A 143 5.88 -24.88 -10.60
C ILE A 143 7.39 -25.14 -10.61
N LEU A 144 8.13 -24.53 -9.68
CA LEU A 144 9.59 -24.72 -9.59
C LEU A 144 9.96 -26.16 -9.27
N LEU A 145 9.24 -26.83 -8.36
CA LEU A 145 9.45 -28.25 -8.09
C LEU A 145 9.12 -29.13 -9.28
N LEU A 146 8.10 -28.80 -10.06
CA LEU A 146 7.73 -29.53 -11.27
C LEU A 146 8.81 -29.41 -12.35
N PHE A 147 9.32 -28.20 -12.59
CA PHE A 147 10.28 -27.90 -13.66
C PHE A 147 11.72 -28.18 -13.27
N LEU A 148 12.17 -27.67 -12.12
CA LEU A 148 13.57 -27.77 -11.69
C LEU A 148 13.86 -29.04 -10.88
N ARG A 149 12.83 -29.61 -10.24
CA ARG A 149 12.91 -30.84 -9.41
C ARG A 149 14.00 -30.78 -8.31
N ASP A 150 14.29 -29.59 -7.86
CA ASP A 150 15.24 -29.33 -6.76
C ASP A 150 14.63 -28.32 -5.80
N ILE A 151 14.74 -28.62 -4.51
CA ILE A 151 14.16 -27.77 -3.47
C ILE A 151 14.99 -26.50 -3.24
N LYS A 152 16.26 -26.49 -3.62
CA LYS A 152 17.17 -25.35 -3.40
C LYS A 152 16.77 -24.10 -4.17
N PRO A 153 16.49 -24.15 -5.51
CA PRO A 153 15.96 -23.03 -6.25
C PRO A 153 14.66 -22.50 -5.65
N THR A 154 13.78 -23.41 -5.26
CA THR A 154 12.50 -23.07 -4.64
C THR A 154 12.65 -22.31 -3.33
N LEU A 155 13.57 -22.72 -2.45
CA LEU A 155 13.88 -22.01 -1.21
C LEU A 155 14.43 -20.60 -1.45
N ILE A 156 15.29 -20.43 -2.45
CA ILE A 156 15.84 -19.12 -2.81
C ILE A 156 14.71 -18.18 -3.26
N THR A 157 13.82 -18.66 -4.12
CA THR A 157 12.65 -17.88 -4.57
C THR A 157 11.73 -17.52 -3.41
N LEU A 158 11.41 -18.49 -2.55
CA LEU A 158 10.55 -18.28 -1.41
C LEU A 158 11.10 -17.22 -0.45
N LEU A 159 12.42 -17.17 -0.26
CA LEU A 159 13.06 -16.17 0.58
C LEU A 159 13.17 -14.81 -0.10
N SER A 160 13.31 -14.77 -1.43
CA SER A 160 13.43 -13.51 -2.18
C SER A 160 12.15 -12.66 -2.12
N ILE A 161 10.97 -13.28 -2.00
CA ILE A 161 9.68 -12.59 -1.96
C ILE A 161 9.57 -11.65 -0.74
N PRO A 162 9.65 -12.14 0.50
CA PRO A 162 9.51 -11.28 1.68
C PRO A 162 10.62 -10.22 1.75
N VAL A 163 11.85 -10.56 1.33
CA VAL A 163 12.95 -9.58 1.31
C VAL A 163 12.68 -8.47 0.29
N SER A 164 12.13 -8.79 -0.88
CA SER A 164 11.74 -7.79 -1.88
C SER A 164 10.64 -6.86 -1.36
N ILE A 165 9.64 -7.41 -0.66
CA ILE A 165 8.55 -6.62 -0.08
C ILE A 165 9.07 -5.70 1.02
N MET A 166 9.91 -6.22 1.93
CA MET A 166 10.51 -5.38 2.97
C MET A 166 11.35 -4.25 2.37
N PHE A 167 12.11 -4.55 1.31
CA PHE A 167 12.89 -3.52 0.62
C PHE A 167 11.99 -2.49 -0.09
N ALA A 168 10.87 -2.91 -0.68
CA ALA A 168 9.88 -2.01 -1.26
C ALA A 168 9.26 -1.08 -0.20
N ILE A 169 8.90 -1.61 0.97
CA ILE A 169 8.36 -0.81 2.09
C ILE A 169 9.40 0.21 2.58
N VAL A 170 10.68 -0.17 2.64
CA VAL A 170 11.77 0.76 2.99
C VAL A 170 11.87 1.89 1.96
N LEU A 171 11.79 1.60 0.66
CA LEU A 171 11.79 2.62 -0.39
C LEU A 171 10.57 3.54 -0.29
N MET A 172 9.39 2.99 -0.02
CA MET A 172 8.16 3.77 0.22
C MET A 172 8.33 4.71 1.40
N TYR A 173 8.88 4.24 2.51
CA TYR A 173 9.13 5.04 3.70
C TYR A 173 10.03 6.25 3.40
N PHE A 174 11.15 6.05 2.73
CA PHE A 174 12.07 7.15 2.37
C PHE A 174 11.51 8.12 1.33
N SER A 175 10.53 7.67 0.54
CA SER A 175 9.86 8.50 -0.47
C SER A 175 8.61 9.21 0.06
N GLY A 176 8.25 9.02 1.34
CA GLY A 176 7.07 9.63 1.95
C GLY A 176 5.75 9.03 1.51
N VAL A 177 5.75 7.87 0.82
CA VAL A 177 4.52 7.15 0.45
C VAL A 177 3.94 6.50 1.70
N THR A 178 2.70 6.85 2.04
CA THR A 178 2.02 6.33 3.23
C THR A 178 1.41 4.96 2.96
N LEU A 179 1.37 4.11 3.99
CA LEU A 179 0.62 2.85 3.94
C LEU A 179 -0.88 3.15 4.12
N ASN A 180 -1.57 3.25 3.00
CA ASN A 180 -3.01 3.45 2.92
C ASN A 180 -3.65 2.34 2.07
N MET A 181 -4.98 2.33 1.97
CA MET A 181 -5.72 1.30 1.21
C MET A 181 -5.24 1.19 -0.25
N ILE A 182 -4.91 2.31 -0.88
CA ILE A 182 -4.55 2.37 -2.29
C ILE A 182 -3.11 1.89 -2.50
N SER A 183 -2.17 2.34 -1.67
CA SER A 183 -0.77 1.86 -1.71
C SER A 183 -0.68 0.37 -1.37
N LEU A 184 -1.45 -0.12 -0.38
CA LEU A 184 -1.52 -1.54 -0.05
C LEU A 184 -2.11 -2.37 -1.19
N SER A 185 -3.13 -1.86 -1.90
CA SER A 185 -3.65 -2.50 -3.12
C SER A 185 -2.59 -2.57 -4.22
N GLY A 186 -1.81 -1.50 -4.40
CA GLY A 186 -0.64 -1.51 -5.29
C GLY A 186 0.39 -2.56 -4.90
N LEU A 187 0.66 -2.71 -3.60
CA LEU A 187 1.55 -3.74 -3.09
C LEU A 187 1.02 -5.16 -3.38
N ALA A 188 -0.28 -5.40 -3.21
CA ALA A 188 -0.91 -6.68 -3.52
C ALA A 188 -0.76 -7.05 -5.00
N VAL A 189 -0.96 -6.10 -5.92
CA VAL A 189 -0.71 -6.29 -7.35
C VAL A 189 0.76 -6.57 -7.63
N ALA A 190 1.66 -5.80 -7.02
CA ALA A 190 3.10 -5.94 -7.20
C ALA A 190 3.61 -7.32 -6.76
N VAL A 191 3.07 -7.87 -5.66
CA VAL A 191 3.45 -9.19 -5.13
C VAL A 191 3.39 -10.28 -6.19
N GLY A 192 2.36 -10.29 -7.03
CA GLY A 192 2.25 -11.24 -8.15
C GLY A 192 3.38 -11.11 -9.17
N MET A 193 4.00 -9.94 -9.30
CA MET A 193 5.07 -9.66 -10.26
C MET A 193 6.48 -9.77 -9.67
N LEU A 194 6.61 -9.79 -8.32
CA LEU A 194 7.93 -9.82 -7.65
C LEU A 194 8.73 -11.10 -7.93
N VAL A 195 8.04 -12.20 -8.16
CA VAL A 195 8.64 -13.53 -8.28
C VAL A 195 9.37 -13.71 -9.61
N ASP A 196 8.90 -13.08 -10.67
CA ASP A 196 9.36 -13.33 -12.04
C ASP A 196 10.85 -13.05 -12.24
N ASN A 197 11.35 -11.93 -11.76
CA ASN A 197 12.75 -11.56 -11.89
C ASN A 197 13.69 -12.59 -11.22
N SER A 198 13.31 -13.04 -10.03
CA SER A 198 14.07 -14.02 -9.25
C SER A 198 14.08 -15.39 -9.94
N ILE A 199 12.94 -15.84 -10.47
CA ILE A 199 12.83 -17.12 -11.19
C ILE A 199 13.77 -17.16 -12.38
N VAL A 200 13.79 -16.11 -13.22
CA VAL A 200 14.63 -16.06 -14.43
C VAL A 200 16.11 -16.15 -14.08
N VAL A 201 16.58 -15.45 -13.04
CA VAL A 201 17.97 -15.50 -12.58
C VAL A 201 18.33 -16.88 -12.04
N ILE A 202 17.46 -17.47 -11.23
CA ILE A 202 17.68 -18.79 -10.62
C ILE A 202 17.72 -19.86 -11.71
N GLU A 203 16.79 -19.84 -12.65
CA GLU A 203 16.70 -20.81 -13.74
C GLU A 203 17.96 -20.77 -14.61
N ASN A 204 18.42 -19.57 -15.01
CA ASN A 204 19.62 -19.43 -15.80
C ASN A 204 20.88 -19.87 -15.04
N THR A 205 20.99 -19.52 -13.77
CA THR A 205 22.08 -19.99 -12.89
C THR A 205 22.07 -21.50 -12.76
N PHE A 206 20.89 -22.10 -12.55
CA PHE A 206 20.69 -23.53 -12.45
C PHE A 206 21.05 -24.26 -13.76
N ARG A 207 20.69 -23.70 -14.91
CA ARG A 207 21.04 -24.20 -16.23
C ARG A 207 22.56 -24.24 -16.42
N LEU A 208 23.28 -23.15 -16.09
CA LEU A 208 24.74 -23.10 -16.16
C LEU A 208 25.40 -24.10 -15.22
N ARG A 209 24.84 -24.28 -14.03
CA ARG A 209 25.33 -25.33 -13.09
C ARG A 209 25.20 -26.74 -13.66
N ARG A 210 24.09 -27.04 -14.32
CA ARG A 210 23.89 -28.33 -15.02
C ARG A 210 24.89 -28.56 -16.15
N MET A 211 25.37 -27.49 -16.78
CA MET A 211 26.43 -27.54 -17.78
C MET A 211 27.84 -27.75 -17.20
N GLY A 212 27.95 -27.93 -15.87
CA GLY A 212 29.24 -28.14 -15.19
C GLY A 212 29.97 -26.87 -14.76
N VAL A 213 29.39 -25.69 -14.95
CA VAL A 213 30.03 -24.42 -14.51
C VAL A 213 30.09 -24.37 -12.97
N PRO A 214 31.22 -24.02 -12.33
CA PRO A 214 31.31 -23.88 -10.88
C PRO A 214 30.26 -22.90 -10.31
N ALA A 215 29.73 -23.19 -9.10
CA ALA A 215 28.58 -22.46 -8.52
C ALA A 215 28.74 -20.94 -8.50
N LYS A 216 29.88 -20.43 -8.04
CA LYS A 216 30.17 -18.98 -8.03
C LYS A 216 30.18 -18.37 -9.45
N LYS A 217 30.83 -19.03 -10.40
CA LYS A 217 30.87 -18.57 -11.79
C LYS A 217 29.50 -18.66 -12.44
N ALA A 218 28.74 -19.73 -12.19
CA ALA A 218 27.37 -19.92 -12.69
C ALA A 218 26.42 -18.84 -12.15
N ALA A 219 26.51 -18.47 -10.89
CA ALA A 219 25.68 -17.42 -10.29
C ALA A 219 25.96 -16.05 -10.92
N VAL A 220 27.23 -15.66 -11.05
CA VAL A 220 27.61 -14.38 -11.66
C VAL A 220 27.27 -14.34 -13.14
N ALA A 221 27.68 -15.37 -13.91
CA ALA A 221 27.43 -15.43 -15.33
C ALA A 221 25.91 -15.56 -15.63
N GLY A 222 25.18 -16.34 -14.83
CA GLY A 222 23.74 -16.52 -14.96
C GLY A 222 22.97 -15.23 -14.77
N ALA A 223 23.27 -14.48 -13.71
CA ALA A 223 22.68 -13.18 -13.47
C ALA A 223 23.04 -12.17 -14.58
N LYS A 224 24.33 -12.08 -14.96
CA LYS A 224 24.81 -11.17 -16.01
C LYS A 224 24.16 -11.41 -17.37
N GLN A 225 23.94 -12.67 -17.75
CA GLN A 225 23.31 -13.01 -19.03
C GLN A 225 21.87 -12.53 -19.16
N VAL A 226 21.13 -12.48 -18.04
CA VAL A 226 19.70 -12.12 -18.05
C VAL A 226 19.42 -10.72 -17.51
N SER A 227 20.42 -10.05 -16.91
CA SER A 227 20.24 -8.75 -16.24
C SER A 227 19.66 -7.68 -17.18
N GLY A 228 20.14 -7.60 -18.42
CA GLY A 228 19.63 -6.64 -19.41
C GLY A 228 18.17 -6.89 -19.77
N ALA A 229 17.79 -8.15 -19.96
CA ALA A 229 16.42 -8.52 -20.29
C ALA A 229 15.46 -8.23 -19.11
N ILE A 230 15.87 -8.61 -17.90
CA ILE A 230 15.07 -8.37 -16.68
C ILE A 230 14.95 -6.87 -16.41
N ALA A 231 16.05 -6.11 -16.51
CA ALA A 231 16.01 -4.67 -16.30
C ALA A 231 15.11 -3.97 -17.33
N SER A 232 15.19 -4.35 -18.61
CA SER A 232 14.34 -3.78 -19.66
C SER A 232 12.87 -4.13 -19.44
N SER A 233 12.54 -5.37 -19.07
CA SER A 233 11.17 -5.81 -18.76
C SER A 233 10.61 -5.04 -17.55
N THR A 234 11.38 -4.95 -16.46
CA THR A 234 10.98 -4.20 -15.25
C THR A 234 10.77 -2.73 -15.58
N LEU A 235 11.69 -2.10 -16.33
CA LEU A 235 11.58 -0.70 -16.72
C LEU A 235 10.35 -0.46 -17.62
N THR A 236 10.08 -1.37 -18.55
CA THR A 236 8.86 -1.30 -19.38
C THR A 236 7.60 -1.31 -18.53
N THR A 237 7.53 -2.19 -17.53
CA THR A 237 6.39 -2.24 -16.61
C THR A 237 6.27 -0.96 -15.79
N VAL A 238 7.40 -0.43 -15.28
CA VAL A 238 7.43 0.86 -14.57
C VAL A 238 6.92 1.99 -15.47
N CYS A 239 7.33 2.03 -16.76
CA CYS A 239 6.87 3.03 -17.71
C CYS A 239 5.36 2.98 -17.99
N VAL A 240 4.69 1.85 -17.76
CA VAL A 240 3.22 1.75 -17.84
C VAL A 240 2.54 2.50 -16.70
N PHE A 241 3.12 2.46 -15.50
CA PHE A 241 2.56 3.14 -14.32
C PHE A 241 3.05 4.59 -14.15
N ALA A 242 4.21 4.94 -14.70
CA ALA A 242 4.79 6.27 -14.58
C ALA A 242 3.85 7.43 -15.04
N PRO A 243 3.06 7.31 -16.13
CA PRO A 243 2.16 8.36 -16.57
C PRO A 243 1.10 8.76 -15.52
N ILE A 244 0.73 7.86 -14.61
CA ILE A 244 -0.26 8.13 -13.55
C ILE A 244 0.19 9.28 -12.65
N VAL A 245 1.48 9.40 -12.40
CA VAL A 245 2.06 10.46 -11.55
C VAL A 245 1.89 11.86 -12.20
N PHE A 246 1.76 11.92 -13.52
CA PHE A 246 1.60 13.17 -14.28
C PHE A 246 0.13 13.55 -14.56
N VAL A 247 -0.83 12.69 -14.23
CA VAL A 247 -2.25 12.98 -14.34
C VAL A 247 -2.61 14.09 -13.35
N GLN A 248 -3.57 14.97 -13.70
CA GLN A 248 -4.01 16.06 -12.83
C GLN A 248 -5.37 15.74 -12.18
N GLY A 249 -5.66 16.43 -11.07
CA GLY A 249 -6.93 16.31 -10.35
C GLY A 249 -6.98 15.13 -9.38
N ILE A 250 -8.17 14.73 -8.97
CA ILE A 250 -8.45 13.71 -7.96
C ILE A 250 -7.81 12.35 -8.32
N THR A 251 -7.77 12.02 -9.59
CA THR A 251 -7.14 10.78 -10.09
C THR A 251 -5.66 10.70 -9.71
N ARG A 252 -4.94 11.81 -9.77
CA ARG A 252 -3.54 11.86 -9.32
C ARG A 252 -3.42 11.53 -7.83
N GLU A 253 -4.22 12.19 -6.99
CA GLU A 253 -4.16 12.01 -5.54
C GLU A 253 -4.46 10.56 -5.15
N LEU A 254 -5.43 9.93 -5.81
CA LEU A 254 -5.82 8.55 -5.53
C LEU A 254 -4.81 7.52 -6.02
N PHE A 255 -4.30 7.66 -7.24
CA PHE A 255 -3.51 6.58 -7.87
C PHE A 255 -2.00 6.78 -7.83
N THR A 256 -1.49 7.95 -7.41
CA THR A 256 -0.04 8.18 -7.31
C THR A 256 0.62 7.22 -6.33
N ASP A 257 0.05 7.05 -5.15
CA ASP A 257 0.59 6.14 -4.13
C ASP A 257 0.63 4.70 -4.62
N MET A 258 -0.39 4.26 -5.36
CA MET A 258 -0.43 2.93 -5.97
C MET A 258 0.66 2.76 -7.02
N ALA A 259 0.78 3.71 -7.95
CA ALA A 259 1.77 3.67 -9.02
C ALA A 259 3.21 3.68 -8.49
N LEU A 260 3.49 4.51 -7.48
CA LEU A 260 4.78 4.55 -6.80
C LEU A 260 5.07 3.26 -6.04
N THR A 261 4.07 2.70 -5.34
CA THR A 261 4.22 1.43 -4.64
C THR A 261 4.56 0.28 -5.57
N ILE A 262 3.86 0.16 -6.70
CA ILE A 262 4.17 -0.84 -7.74
C ILE A 262 5.59 -0.60 -8.28
N THR A 263 5.95 0.63 -8.59
CA THR A 263 7.27 1.00 -9.09
C THR A 263 8.38 0.61 -8.12
N TYR A 264 8.26 0.99 -6.85
CA TYR A 264 9.25 0.65 -5.82
C TYR A 264 9.35 -0.86 -5.58
N SER A 265 8.23 -1.57 -5.62
CA SER A 265 8.20 -3.02 -5.49
C SER A 265 8.94 -3.70 -6.64
N LEU A 266 8.71 -3.27 -7.87
CA LEU A 266 9.39 -3.81 -9.05
C LEU A 266 10.90 -3.51 -9.03
N LEU A 267 11.29 -2.29 -8.65
CA LEU A 267 12.71 -1.93 -8.51
C LEU A 267 13.38 -2.71 -7.38
N ALA A 268 12.70 -2.89 -6.25
CA ALA A 268 13.19 -3.73 -5.15
C ALA A 268 13.40 -5.17 -5.61
N SER A 269 12.43 -5.75 -6.33
CA SER A 269 12.56 -7.10 -6.90
C SER A 269 13.75 -7.22 -7.86
N LEU A 270 13.96 -6.22 -8.72
CA LEU A 270 15.08 -6.20 -9.64
C LEU A 270 16.42 -6.21 -8.89
N VAL A 271 16.57 -5.36 -7.87
CA VAL A 271 17.80 -5.30 -7.06
C VAL A 271 18.03 -6.63 -6.34
N ILE A 272 17.00 -7.20 -5.71
CA ILE A 272 17.09 -8.48 -4.99
C ILE A 272 17.42 -9.62 -5.97
N ALA A 273 16.79 -9.65 -7.13
CA ALA A 273 17.04 -10.67 -8.16
C ALA A 273 18.49 -10.63 -8.70
N LEU A 274 19.10 -9.44 -8.79
CA LEU A 274 20.47 -9.29 -9.30
C LEU A 274 21.54 -9.32 -8.21
N THR A 275 21.18 -9.27 -6.92
CA THR A 275 22.13 -9.26 -5.80
C THR A 275 21.97 -10.47 -4.88
N LEU A 276 20.87 -10.54 -4.16
CA LEU A 276 20.61 -11.59 -3.15
C LEU A 276 20.48 -12.96 -3.81
N VAL A 277 19.70 -13.06 -4.89
CA VAL A 277 19.43 -14.33 -5.56
C VAL A 277 20.73 -14.99 -6.10
N PRO A 278 21.62 -14.30 -6.83
CA PRO A 278 22.92 -14.89 -7.23
C PRO A 278 23.80 -15.25 -6.03
N ALA A 279 23.83 -14.42 -4.98
CA ALA A 279 24.60 -14.70 -3.78
C ALA A 279 24.12 -16.01 -3.13
N MET A 280 22.84 -16.16 -2.89
CA MET A 280 22.26 -17.40 -2.34
C MET A 280 22.46 -18.60 -3.26
N SER A 281 22.26 -18.42 -4.58
CA SER A 281 22.48 -19.47 -5.58
C SER A 281 23.93 -19.98 -5.56
N SER A 282 24.90 -19.09 -5.37
CA SER A 282 26.33 -19.45 -5.28
C SER A 282 26.65 -20.33 -4.06
N MET A 283 25.88 -20.16 -2.96
CA MET A 283 26.04 -20.93 -1.74
C MET A 283 25.31 -22.27 -1.80
N MET A 284 24.07 -22.24 -2.27
CA MET A 284 23.18 -23.42 -2.24
C MET A 284 23.46 -24.44 -3.33
N PHE A 285 24.02 -24.01 -4.49
CA PHE A 285 24.31 -24.88 -5.63
C PHE A 285 25.74 -25.44 -5.61
N ARG A 286 26.38 -25.54 -4.46
CA ARG A 286 27.75 -26.10 -4.34
C ARG A 286 27.84 -27.56 -4.72
N ASN A 287 26.84 -28.36 -4.39
CA ASN A 287 26.86 -29.81 -4.63
C ASN A 287 26.53 -30.12 -6.11
N GLU A 288 26.89 -31.31 -6.53
CA GLU A 288 26.58 -31.78 -7.88
C GLU A 288 25.06 -31.83 -8.14
N MET A 289 24.69 -31.48 -9.36
CA MET A 289 23.30 -31.43 -9.80
C MET A 289 22.83 -32.82 -10.25
N LYS A 290 21.60 -33.18 -9.90
CA LYS A 290 21.01 -34.41 -10.39
C LYS A 290 20.68 -34.28 -11.89
N PRO A 291 20.89 -35.34 -12.70
CA PRO A 291 20.55 -35.37 -14.13
C PRO A 291 19.03 -35.21 -14.34
N GLU A 292 18.65 -34.70 -15.52
CA GLU A 292 17.24 -34.55 -15.90
C GLU A 292 16.50 -35.89 -15.91
N GLY A 293 15.27 -35.89 -15.43
CA GLY A 293 14.47 -37.12 -15.41
C GLY A 293 13.82 -37.43 -16.76
N LYS A 294 13.79 -38.70 -17.15
CA LYS A 294 13.25 -39.19 -18.44
C LYS A 294 11.82 -38.71 -18.77
N LYS A 295 10.99 -38.44 -17.74
CA LYS A 295 9.61 -37.96 -17.96
C LYS A 295 9.55 -36.53 -18.51
N PHE A 296 10.48 -35.67 -18.07
CA PHE A 296 10.58 -34.29 -18.55
C PHE A 296 11.08 -34.21 -19.99
N ASP A 297 11.97 -35.13 -20.37
CA ASP A 297 12.41 -35.26 -21.77
C ASP A 297 11.27 -35.64 -22.72
N ALA A 298 10.31 -36.42 -22.25
CA ALA A 298 9.12 -36.75 -23.05
C ALA A 298 8.23 -35.52 -23.28
N PHE A 299 7.99 -34.71 -22.21
CA PHE A 299 7.25 -33.46 -22.31
C PHE A 299 7.95 -32.47 -23.25
N LYS A 300 9.27 -32.29 -23.08
CA LYS A 300 10.10 -31.45 -23.95
C LYS A 300 10.04 -31.85 -25.42
N ARG A 301 10.09 -33.15 -25.71
CA ARG A 301 9.90 -33.65 -27.08
C ARG A 301 8.52 -33.34 -27.63
N GLY A 302 7.45 -33.48 -26.84
CA GLY A 302 6.09 -33.10 -27.19
C GLY A 302 5.98 -31.61 -27.55
N TYR A 303 6.49 -30.76 -26.69
CA TYR A 303 6.54 -29.31 -26.91
C TYR A 303 7.34 -28.93 -28.16
N MET A 304 8.52 -29.50 -28.34
CA MET A 304 9.34 -29.27 -29.54
C MET A 304 8.64 -29.70 -30.84
N ARG A 305 7.86 -30.78 -30.81
CA ARG A 305 7.05 -31.20 -31.95
C ARG A 305 5.93 -30.17 -32.26
N LEU A 306 5.23 -29.70 -31.22
CA LEU A 306 4.21 -28.66 -31.33
C LEU A 306 4.81 -27.36 -31.88
N LEU A 307 5.95 -26.94 -31.35
CA LEU A 307 6.65 -25.73 -31.78
C LEU A 307 7.09 -25.83 -33.24
N SER A 308 7.64 -26.97 -33.62
CA SER A 308 8.03 -27.25 -35.03
C SER A 308 6.85 -27.19 -35.97
N TRP A 309 5.70 -27.74 -35.56
CA TRP A 309 4.47 -27.67 -36.31
C TRP A 309 3.96 -26.24 -36.45
N ASN A 310 3.97 -25.47 -35.37
CA ASN A 310 3.59 -24.04 -35.33
C ASN A 310 4.47 -23.21 -36.30
N LEU A 311 5.78 -23.39 -36.24
CA LEU A 311 6.72 -22.69 -37.13
C LEU A 311 6.55 -23.05 -38.60
N LYS A 312 6.13 -24.29 -38.89
CA LYS A 312 5.83 -24.75 -40.22
C LYS A 312 4.52 -24.19 -40.82
N HIS A 313 3.53 -23.95 -39.91
CA HIS A 313 2.21 -23.49 -40.30
C HIS A 313 1.92 -22.05 -39.76
N LYS A 314 2.92 -21.18 -39.81
CA LYS A 314 2.86 -19.81 -39.27
C LYS A 314 1.66 -19.01 -39.78
N ALA A 315 1.27 -19.16 -41.04
CA ALA A 315 0.12 -18.45 -41.62
C ALA A 315 -1.21 -18.87 -40.98
N VAL A 316 -1.38 -20.17 -40.70
CA VAL A 316 -2.59 -20.71 -40.06
C VAL A 316 -2.71 -20.16 -38.63
N ILE A 317 -1.61 -20.11 -37.88
CA ILE A 317 -1.61 -19.60 -36.51
C ILE A 317 -1.89 -18.12 -36.48
N LEU A 318 -1.31 -17.33 -37.41
CA LEU A 318 -1.60 -15.91 -37.54
C LEU A 318 -3.08 -15.68 -37.88
N LEU A 319 -3.65 -16.49 -38.77
CA LEU A 319 -5.07 -16.40 -39.10
C LEU A 319 -5.96 -16.74 -37.92
N VAL A 320 -5.64 -17.77 -37.15
CA VAL A 320 -6.38 -18.13 -35.93
C VAL A 320 -6.26 -17.00 -34.89
N ALA A 321 -5.09 -16.41 -34.69
CA ALA A 321 -4.91 -15.31 -33.77
C ALA A 321 -5.74 -14.08 -34.16
N VAL A 322 -5.77 -13.73 -35.46
CA VAL A 322 -6.59 -12.62 -35.99
C VAL A 322 -8.08 -12.91 -35.82
N VAL A 323 -8.52 -14.13 -36.11
CA VAL A 323 -9.91 -14.54 -35.92
C VAL A 323 -10.30 -14.42 -34.44
N LEU A 324 -9.48 -14.93 -33.52
CA LEU A 324 -9.75 -14.80 -32.09
C LEU A 324 -9.82 -13.35 -31.64
N LEU A 325 -8.97 -12.48 -32.19
CA LEU A 325 -8.98 -11.04 -31.88
C LEU A 325 -10.24 -10.33 -32.41
N ILE A 326 -10.79 -10.79 -33.55
CA ILE A 326 -12.03 -10.22 -34.12
C ILE A 326 -13.26 -10.68 -33.32
N PHE A 327 -13.23 -11.88 -32.75
CA PHE A 327 -14.34 -12.43 -31.96
C PHE A 327 -14.29 -12.09 -30.47
N SER A 328 -13.20 -11.52 -29.97
CA SER A 328 -13.03 -11.02 -28.61
C SER A 328 -13.53 -9.58 -28.45
#